data_d4893495f4044e0a93be654aca7e3a0c
#
_entry.id   d4893495f4044e0a93be654aca7e3a0c
#
_cell.length_a   1.000
_cell.length_b   1.000
_cell.length_c   1.000
_cell.angle_alpha   90.00
_cell.angle_beta   90.00
_cell.angle_gamma   90.00
#
_symmetry.space_group_name_H-M   'P 1'
#
loop_
_entity.id
_entity.type
_entity.pdbx_description
1 polymer ?
#
loop_
_entity_poly.entity_id
_entity_poly.type
_entity_poly.pdbx_seq_one_letter_code
_entity_poly.pdbx_strand_id
1 'polypeptide(L)'
;VRMAERDKNYPSIVMWSMGNESGYGPNFAAISAWLHDFDPTRPVHYEGAQGVDGNPDPKTVDVISRFYTRVKQEYLNPGIAEGEDKERAENARWERLLEIAERTNDDRPVMTSEYAHSMGNALGNFKEYWDEIYSNPRMLGGFIWDWVDQGIYKELSDGRIMVAYGGD
;
A
#
# COMPACT_ATOMS: atom_id res chain seq x y z
N VAL A 1 -2.27 16.44 -10.62
CA VAL A 1 -2.70 17.09 -11.86
C VAL A 1 -1.93 16.54 -13.05
N ARG A 2 -0.64 16.80 -13.23
CA ARG A 2 0.13 16.43 -14.44
C ARG A 2 0.04 14.94 -14.80
N MET A 3 0.12 14.05 -13.82
CA MET A 3 -0.02 12.60 -14.04
C MET A 3 -1.40 12.27 -14.62
N ALA A 4 -2.46 12.71 -13.98
CA ALA A 4 -3.82 12.42 -14.43
C ALA A 4 -4.10 13.01 -15.82
N GLU A 5 -3.67 14.25 -16.09
CA GLU A 5 -3.79 14.88 -17.39
C GLU A 5 -3.05 14.10 -18.49
N ARG A 6 -1.83 13.63 -18.22
CA ARG A 6 -1.04 12.84 -19.16
C ARG A 6 -1.68 11.46 -19.43
N ASP A 7 -2.18 10.82 -18.37
CA ASP A 7 -2.44 9.39 -18.38
C ASP A 7 -3.94 9.05 -18.46
N LYS A 8 -4.84 10.03 -18.46
CA LYS A 8 -6.31 9.84 -18.43
C LYS A 8 -6.85 8.89 -19.52
N ASN A 9 -6.18 8.81 -20.65
CA ASN A 9 -6.62 8.00 -21.78
C ASN A 9 -6.11 6.54 -21.75
N TYR A 10 -5.35 6.15 -20.73
CA TYR A 10 -4.89 4.77 -20.60
C TYR A 10 -5.94 3.91 -19.89
N PRO A 11 -6.56 2.96 -20.57
CA PRO A 11 -7.61 2.11 -19.97
C PRO A 11 -7.09 1.12 -18.94
N SER A 12 -5.78 0.87 -18.91
CA SER A 12 -5.12 0.03 -17.90
C SER A 12 -5.06 0.70 -16.52
N ILE A 13 -5.23 2.02 -16.44
CA ILE A 13 -5.31 2.72 -15.17
C ILE A 13 -6.71 2.54 -14.61
N VAL A 14 -6.81 1.84 -13.49
CA VAL A 14 -8.09 1.53 -12.83
C VAL A 14 -8.36 2.40 -11.62
N MET A 15 -7.35 3.09 -11.11
CA MET A 15 -7.41 3.89 -9.89
C MET A 15 -6.33 4.96 -9.91
N TRP A 16 -6.61 6.13 -9.31
CA TRP A 16 -5.63 7.19 -9.11
C TRP A 16 -5.04 7.12 -7.71
N SER A 17 -3.73 6.91 -7.59
CA SER A 17 -3.02 7.01 -6.32
C SER A 17 -2.35 8.37 -6.19
N MET A 18 -2.58 9.06 -5.08
CA MET A 18 -2.15 10.43 -4.89
C MET A 18 -0.70 10.59 -4.42
N GLY A 19 -0.08 9.51 -3.95
CA GLY A 19 1.30 9.56 -3.44
C GLY A 19 1.71 8.29 -2.73
N ASN A 20 2.88 8.35 -2.10
CA ASN A 20 3.47 7.26 -1.32
C ASN A 20 4.19 7.84 -0.10
N GLU A 21 3.89 7.33 1.09
CA GLU A 21 4.58 7.61 2.37
C GLU A 21 4.86 9.10 2.64
N SER A 22 3.94 9.97 2.31
CA SER A 22 4.15 11.44 2.37
C SER A 22 3.34 12.12 3.47
N GLY A 23 2.87 11.36 4.46
CA GLY A 23 1.97 11.86 5.50
C GLY A 23 0.58 12.19 4.95
N TYR A 24 -0.30 12.74 5.78
CA TYR A 24 -1.64 13.14 5.36
C TYR A 24 -1.94 14.57 5.82
N GLY A 25 -2.55 15.36 4.94
CA GLY A 25 -2.91 16.73 5.26
C GLY A 25 -3.84 17.35 4.22
N PRO A 26 -4.17 18.65 4.34
CA PRO A 26 -5.19 19.31 3.53
C PRO A 26 -4.90 19.28 2.02
N ASN A 27 -3.64 19.17 1.62
CA ASN A 27 -3.27 19.06 0.21
C ASN A 27 -3.81 17.76 -0.43
N PHE A 28 -3.81 16.64 0.32
CA PHE A 28 -4.38 15.38 -0.17
C PHE A 28 -5.88 15.47 -0.32
N ALA A 29 -6.58 16.13 0.60
CA ALA A 29 -8.01 16.38 0.47
C ALA A 29 -8.33 17.23 -0.78
N ALA A 30 -7.54 18.26 -1.04
CA ALA A 30 -7.70 19.10 -2.23
C ALA A 30 -7.41 18.34 -3.54
N ILE A 31 -6.36 17.52 -3.57
CA ILE A 31 -6.03 16.67 -4.73
C ILE A 31 -7.13 15.65 -4.98
N SER A 32 -7.65 15.02 -3.94
CA SER A 32 -8.75 14.06 -4.04
C SER A 32 -10.00 14.72 -4.63
N ALA A 33 -10.42 15.86 -4.10
CA ALA A 33 -11.57 16.59 -4.62
C ALA A 33 -11.40 16.95 -6.10
N TRP A 34 -10.20 17.39 -6.49
CA TRP A 34 -9.88 17.69 -7.88
C TRP A 34 -9.93 16.44 -8.76
N LEU A 35 -9.42 15.29 -8.30
CA LEU A 35 -9.45 14.03 -9.05
C LEU A 35 -10.87 13.55 -9.27
N HIS A 36 -11.74 13.60 -8.27
CA HIS A 36 -13.15 13.24 -8.40
C HIS A 36 -13.93 14.13 -9.38
N ASP A 37 -13.59 15.43 -9.44
CA ASP A 37 -14.17 16.35 -10.44
C ASP A 37 -13.61 16.09 -11.83
N PHE A 38 -12.30 15.86 -11.95
CA PHE A 38 -11.62 15.64 -13.22
C PHE A 38 -11.93 14.28 -13.87
N ASP A 39 -11.99 13.23 -13.08
CA ASP A 39 -12.25 11.86 -13.54
C ASP A 39 -13.15 11.11 -12.53
N PRO A 40 -14.47 11.30 -12.60
CA PRO A 40 -15.42 10.64 -11.71
C PRO A 40 -15.55 9.14 -11.95
N THR A 41 -14.84 8.57 -12.92
CA THR A 41 -14.95 7.16 -13.30
C THR A 41 -13.96 6.26 -12.58
N ARG A 42 -12.88 6.80 -12.02
CA ARG A 42 -11.83 6.05 -11.36
C ARG A 42 -11.75 6.41 -9.88
N PRO A 43 -11.69 5.41 -8.99
CA PRO A 43 -11.54 5.66 -7.56
C PRO A 43 -10.18 6.30 -7.25
N VAL A 44 -10.15 7.04 -6.15
CA VAL A 44 -8.97 7.69 -5.62
C VAL A 44 -8.43 6.91 -4.43
N HIS A 45 -7.12 6.70 -4.43
CA HIS A 45 -6.37 5.97 -3.43
C HIS A 45 -5.24 6.81 -2.83
N TYR A 46 -4.95 6.59 -1.58
CA TYR A 46 -3.73 7.00 -0.90
C TYR A 46 -3.57 6.24 0.42
N GLU A 47 -2.46 5.53 0.61
CA GLU A 47 -2.23 4.73 1.81
C GLU A 47 -2.07 5.58 3.08
N GLY A 48 -1.52 6.79 2.94
CA GLY A 48 -1.35 7.73 4.05
C GLY A 48 -2.66 8.34 4.58
N ALA A 49 -3.79 8.13 3.89
CA ALA A 49 -5.11 8.56 4.37
C ALA A 49 -5.63 7.61 5.46
N GLN A 50 -4.98 7.62 6.60
CA GLN A 50 -5.27 6.74 7.73
C GLN A 50 -5.71 7.55 8.94
N GLY A 51 -6.67 7.00 9.68
CA GLY A 51 -7.05 7.53 10.97
C GLY A 51 -5.92 7.42 11.99
N VAL A 52 -5.78 8.42 12.84
CA VAL A 52 -4.83 8.44 13.95
C VAL A 52 -5.59 8.53 15.26
N ASP A 53 -5.00 8.00 16.34
CA ASP A 53 -5.56 8.09 17.69
C ASP A 53 -7.02 7.58 17.79
N GLY A 54 -7.33 6.47 17.09
CA GLY A 54 -8.66 5.86 17.11
C GLY A 54 -9.71 6.55 16.20
N ASN A 55 -9.32 7.57 15.47
CA ASN A 55 -10.21 8.20 14.50
C ASN A 55 -10.38 7.30 13.25
N PRO A 56 -11.54 7.37 12.57
CA PRO A 56 -11.74 6.64 11.32
C PRO A 56 -10.83 7.17 10.20
N ASP A 57 -10.59 6.33 9.21
CA ASP A 57 -9.85 6.73 8.02
C ASP A 57 -10.59 7.86 7.28
N PRO A 58 -9.86 8.90 6.83
CA PRO A 58 -10.46 10.01 6.09
C PRO A 58 -11.28 9.55 4.87
N LYS A 59 -12.42 10.18 4.65
CA LYS A 59 -13.30 9.91 3.50
C LYS A 59 -12.81 10.59 2.19
N THR A 60 -11.58 11.02 2.16
CA THR A 60 -10.92 11.61 0.98
C THR A 60 -10.40 10.56 -0.01
N VAL A 61 -10.48 9.28 0.35
CA VAL A 61 -10.12 8.17 -0.52
C VAL A 61 -11.28 7.18 -0.63
N ASP A 62 -11.40 6.55 -1.77
CA ASP A 62 -12.46 5.59 -2.05
C ASP A 62 -12.10 4.16 -1.66
N VAL A 63 -10.82 3.90 -1.42
CA VAL A 63 -10.29 2.59 -1.04
C VAL A 63 -9.44 2.75 0.22
N ILE A 64 -9.74 1.94 1.22
CA ILE A 64 -8.90 1.83 2.42
C ILE A 64 -7.68 1.00 2.08
N SER A 65 -6.51 1.49 2.42
CA SER A 65 -5.26 0.83 2.10
C SER A 65 -4.28 0.82 3.26
N ARG A 66 -3.47 -0.22 3.31
CA ARG A 66 -2.36 -0.36 4.25
C ARG A 66 -1.15 -0.95 3.56
N PHE A 67 0.03 -0.69 4.13
CA PHE A 67 1.28 -1.37 3.79
C PHE A 67 1.54 -2.49 4.79
N TYR A 68 2.01 -3.63 4.31
CA TYR A 68 2.55 -4.74 5.10
C TYR A 68 1.68 -5.13 6.29
N THR A 69 0.38 -5.22 6.07
CA THR A 69 -0.57 -5.67 7.07
C THR A 69 -0.27 -7.09 7.52
N ARG A 70 -0.76 -7.44 8.70
CA ARG A 70 -0.61 -8.79 9.22
C ARG A 70 -1.68 -9.70 8.67
N VAL A 71 -1.30 -10.96 8.51
CA VAL A 71 -2.23 -12.03 8.16
C VAL A 71 -2.73 -12.72 9.42
N LYS A 72 -1.80 -13.07 10.33
CA LYS A 72 -2.12 -13.76 11.58
C LYS A 72 -1.33 -13.16 12.74
N GLN A 73 -1.97 -13.07 13.89
CA GLN A 73 -1.36 -12.55 15.11
C GLN A 73 -0.13 -13.36 15.57
N GLU A 74 -0.15 -14.67 15.35
CA GLU A 74 0.95 -15.58 15.70
C GLU A 74 2.25 -15.36 14.90
N TYR A 75 2.20 -14.60 13.81
CA TYR A 75 3.38 -14.20 13.04
C TYR A 75 4.03 -12.91 13.53
N LEU A 76 3.59 -12.41 14.66
CA LEU A 76 4.31 -11.39 15.40
C LEU A 76 5.62 -11.94 15.93
N ASN A 77 6.59 -11.07 16.19
CA ASN A 77 7.86 -11.48 16.78
C ASN A 77 7.60 -12.35 18.01
N PRO A 78 8.00 -13.62 18.02
CA PRO A 78 7.73 -14.51 19.13
C PRO A 78 8.28 -13.92 20.44
N GLY A 79 7.44 -13.78 21.45
CA GLY A 79 7.82 -13.28 22.77
C GLY A 79 7.74 -11.77 22.96
N ILE A 80 7.34 -11.00 21.95
CA ILE A 80 7.06 -9.57 22.09
C ILE A 80 5.54 -9.37 22.09
N ALA A 81 5.03 -8.71 23.12
CA ALA A 81 3.62 -8.40 23.22
C ALA A 81 3.19 -7.45 22.10
N GLU A 82 1.95 -7.59 21.66
CA GLU A 82 1.39 -6.71 20.62
C GLU A 82 1.48 -5.24 21.06
N GLY A 83 2.01 -4.39 20.17
CA GLY A 83 2.20 -2.96 20.45
C GLY A 83 3.50 -2.59 21.15
N GLU A 84 4.32 -3.54 21.59
CA GLU A 84 5.60 -3.27 22.26
C GLU A 84 6.80 -3.21 21.29
N ASP A 85 6.64 -3.68 20.05
CA ASP A 85 7.70 -3.66 19.05
C ASP A 85 7.83 -2.26 18.43
N LYS A 86 8.74 -1.47 18.96
CA LYS A 86 9.00 -0.09 18.54
C LYS A 86 9.97 0.03 17.36
N GLU A 87 10.56 -1.08 16.92
CA GLU A 87 11.59 -1.06 15.87
C GLU A 87 11.00 -1.22 14.46
N ARG A 88 9.69 -1.37 14.33
CA ARG A 88 9.08 -1.51 13.02
C ARG A 88 8.90 -0.16 12.34
N ALA A 89 9.13 -0.16 11.04
CA ALA A 89 8.86 0.97 10.17
C ALA A 89 7.45 1.54 10.46
N GLU A 90 7.33 2.85 10.45
CA GLU A 90 6.08 3.59 10.75
C GLU A 90 4.86 3.10 9.96
N ASN A 91 5.10 2.42 8.84
CA ASN A 91 4.05 1.92 7.94
C ASN A 91 3.61 0.48 8.23
N ALA A 92 4.34 -0.27 9.05
CA ALA A 92 3.94 -1.60 9.48
C ALA A 92 2.91 -1.49 10.61
N ARG A 93 1.67 -1.19 10.24
CA ARG A 93 0.61 -1.09 11.24
C ARG A 93 0.20 -2.46 11.76
N TRP A 94 -0.19 -2.48 13.03
CA TRP A 94 -0.58 -3.68 13.77
C TRP A 94 -1.95 -4.23 13.35
N GLU A 95 -2.65 -3.56 12.46
CA GLU A 95 -3.96 -3.95 11.98
C GLU A 95 -3.88 -5.10 10.97
N ARG A 96 -4.74 -6.08 11.12
CA ARG A 96 -5.00 -7.07 10.07
C ARG A 96 -5.91 -6.47 9.02
N LEU A 97 -5.65 -6.79 7.76
CA LEU A 97 -6.50 -6.34 6.65
C LEU A 97 -7.94 -6.82 6.81
N LEU A 98 -8.13 -8.07 7.26
CA LEU A 98 -9.44 -8.65 7.53
C LEU A 98 -10.21 -7.88 8.61
N GLU A 99 -9.54 -7.47 9.70
CA GLU A 99 -10.18 -6.67 10.76
C GLU A 99 -10.69 -5.32 10.24
N ILE A 100 -9.95 -4.71 9.32
CA ILE A 100 -10.39 -3.47 8.65
C ILE A 100 -11.60 -3.75 7.76
N ALA A 101 -11.58 -4.84 7.01
CA ALA A 101 -12.67 -5.25 6.13
C ALA A 101 -13.95 -5.64 6.89
N GLU A 102 -13.84 -6.07 8.13
CA GLU A 102 -14.97 -6.44 9.00
C GLU A 102 -15.59 -5.24 9.75
N ARG A 103 -14.99 -4.05 9.68
CA ARG A 103 -15.56 -2.85 10.31
C ARG A 103 -16.91 -2.53 9.73
N THR A 104 -17.89 -2.29 10.62
CA THR A 104 -19.29 -2.02 10.24
C THR A 104 -19.59 -0.55 9.99
N ASN A 105 -18.68 0.34 10.38
CA ASN A 105 -18.81 1.80 10.23
C ASN A 105 -18.18 2.35 8.94
N ASP A 106 -17.64 1.50 8.11
CA ASP A 106 -17.03 1.84 6.83
C ASP A 106 -17.28 0.70 5.83
N ASP A 107 -17.79 1.01 4.67
CA ASP A 107 -18.15 0.05 3.62
C ASP A 107 -17.20 0.10 2.40
N ARG A 108 -16.18 0.97 2.45
CA ARG A 108 -15.20 1.08 1.38
C ARG A 108 -14.45 -0.23 1.18
N PRO A 109 -14.07 -0.54 -0.07
CA PRO A 109 -13.16 -1.64 -0.35
C PRO A 109 -11.81 -1.47 0.38
N VAL A 110 -11.17 -2.59 0.67
CA VAL A 110 -9.92 -2.65 1.43
C VAL A 110 -8.85 -3.37 0.63
N MET A 111 -7.63 -2.86 0.63
CA MET A 111 -6.50 -3.51 -0.04
C MET A 111 -5.20 -3.32 0.75
N THR A 112 -4.21 -4.17 0.46
CA THR A 112 -2.84 -3.91 0.85
C THR A 112 -2.08 -3.36 -0.35
N SER A 113 -1.71 -2.08 -0.31
CA SER A 113 -1.05 -1.43 -1.44
C SER A 113 0.44 -1.73 -1.53
N GLU A 114 1.01 -2.31 -0.49
CA GLU A 114 2.29 -3.01 -0.53
C GLU A 114 2.24 -4.21 0.40
N TYR A 115 2.69 -5.38 -0.08
CA TYR A 115 2.84 -6.58 0.76
C TYR A 115 3.90 -7.51 0.17
N ALA A 116 4.25 -8.55 0.91
CA ALA A 116 5.21 -9.57 0.49
C ALA A 116 6.52 -8.97 -0.03
N HIS A 117 7.12 -8.05 0.74
CA HIS A 117 8.36 -7.35 0.40
C HIS A 117 9.43 -8.29 -0.16
N SER A 118 9.68 -8.22 -1.46
CA SER A 118 10.45 -9.20 -2.23
C SER A 118 11.93 -8.87 -2.32
N MET A 119 12.51 -8.35 -1.25
CA MET A 119 13.93 -8.02 -1.18
C MET A 119 14.57 -8.85 -0.07
N GLY A 120 15.67 -9.51 -0.39
CA GLY A 120 16.38 -10.38 0.55
C GLY A 120 15.59 -11.67 0.87
N ASN A 121 15.38 -11.96 2.14
CA ASN A 121 14.62 -13.14 2.60
C ASN A 121 13.11 -12.84 2.58
N ALA A 122 12.46 -13.12 1.49
CA ALA A 122 11.18 -12.53 1.12
C ALA A 122 10.09 -13.55 0.77
N LEU A 123 8.88 -13.00 0.52
CA LEU A 123 7.64 -13.66 0.10
C LEU A 123 7.04 -14.62 1.13
N GLY A 124 7.26 -14.38 2.43
CA GLY A 124 6.58 -15.13 3.48
C GLY A 124 5.06 -14.87 3.50
N ASN A 125 4.31 -15.90 3.88
CA ASN A 125 2.86 -15.84 4.11
C ASN A 125 2.00 -15.43 2.90
N PHE A 126 2.49 -15.61 1.68
CA PHE A 126 1.76 -15.22 0.47
C PHE A 126 0.41 -15.92 0.34
N LYS A 127 0.39 -17.23 0.61
CA LYS A 127 -0.85 -18.02 0.59
C LYS A 127 -1.85 -17.52 1.64
N GLU A 128 -1.38 -17.26 2.84
CA GLU A 128 -2.20 -16.80 3.96
C GLU A 128 -2.86 -15.44 3.68
N TYR A 129 -2.14 -14.52 3.02
CA TYR A 129 -2.72 -13.27 2.53
C TYR A 129 -3.91 -13.53 1.61
N TRP A 130 -3.75 -14.42 0.64
CA TRP A 130 -4.80 -14.71 -0.32
C TRP A 130 -5.95 -15.51 0.26
N ASP A 131 -5.71 -16.39 1.23
CA ASP A 131 -6.76 -17.05 1.98
C ASP A 131 -7.66 -16.03 2.70
N GLU A 132 -7.08 -14.99 3.32
CA GLU A 132 -7.84 -13.91 3.92
C GLU A 132 -8.54 -13.02 2.88
N ILE A 133 -7.85 -12.63 1.82
CA ILE A 133 -8.41 -11.80 0.76
C ILE A 133 -9.68 -12.45 0.17
N TYR A 134 -9.63 -13.72 -0.13
CA TYR A 134 -10.80 -14.45 -0.64
C TYR A 134 -11.91 -14.68 0.40
N SER A 135 -11.63 -14.53 1.68
CA SER A 135 -12.62 -14.74 2.74
C SER A 135 -13.62 -13.59 2.90
N ASN A 136 -13.31 -12.40 2.39
CA ASN A 136 -14.15 -11.22 2.57
C ASN A 136 -14.30 -10.42 1.27
N PRO A 137 -15.54 -10.17 0.78
CA PRO A 137 -15.79 -9.52 -0.51
C PRO A 137 -15.35 -8.04 -0.56
N ARG A 138 -15.06 -7.40 0.57
CA ARG A 138 -14.50 -6.04 0.59
C ARG A 138 -13.01 -6.01 0.31
N MET A 139 -12.31 -7.14 0.42
CA MET A 139 -10.88 -7.22 0.20
C MET A 139 -10.58 -7.38 -1.29
N LEU A 140 -9.95 -6.36 -1.88
CA LEU A 140 -9.66 -6.32 -3.32
C LEU A 140 -8.41 -7.11 -3.72
N GLY A 141 -7.46 -7.29 -2.79
CA GLY A 141 -6.15 -7.86 -3.08
C GLY A 141 -5.02 -6.95 -2.65
N GLY A 142 -3.92 -6.97 -3.40
CA GLY A 142 -2.76 -6.13 -3.06
C GLY A 142 -1.71 -6.09 -4.16
N PHE A 143 -0.70 -5.25 -3.94
CA PHE A 143 0.44 -5.08 -4.82
C PHE A 143 1.71 -5.55 -4.12
N ILE A 144 2.41 -6.51 -4.72
CA ILE A 144 3.68 -7.01 -4.20
C ILE A 144 4.74 -5.92 -4.33
N TRP A 145 5.47 -5.63 -3.27
CA TRP A 145 6.65 -4.81 -3.32
C TRP A 145 7.93 -5.66 -3.40
N ASP A 146 8.57 -5.75 -4.55
CA ASP A 146 7.97 -5.37 -5.81
C ASP A 146 8.09 -6.51 -6.81
N TRP A 147 7.36 -6.38 -7.90
CA TRP A 147 7.22 -7.43 -8.90
C TRP A 147 8.44 -7.58 -9.80
N VAL A 148 9.11 -6.48 -10.10
CA VAL A 148 10.26 -6.44 -11.00
C VAL A 148 11.50 -6.09 -10.22
N ASP A 149 12.59 -6.79 -10.46
CA ASP A 149 13.88 -6.47 -9.87
C ASP A 149 14.29 -5.04 -10.24
N GLN A 150 14.65 -4.25 -9.24
CA GLN A 150 15.03 -2.84 -9.41
C GLN A 150 16.49 -2.68 -9.83
N GLY A 151 17.27 -3.76 -9.84
CA GLY A 151 18.68 -3.76 -10.20
C GLY A 151 18.89 -3.48 -11.69
N ILE A 152 19.81 -2.57 -11.99
CA ILE A 152 20.20 -2.20 -13.36
C ILE A 152 21.65 -2.64 -13.58
N TYR A 153 21.91 -3.40 -14.65
CA TYR A 153 23.28 -3.78 -15.00
C TYR A 153 24.07 -2.55 -15.43
N LYS A 154 25.20 -2.33 -14.76
CA LYS A 154 26.13 -1.23 -15.05
C LYS A 154 27.53 -1.81 -15.27
N GLU A 155 28.13 -1.51 -16.42
CA GLU A 155 29.51 -1.85 -16.70
C GLU A 155 30.47 -0.84 -16.07
N LEU A 156 31.42 -1.33 -15.32
CA LEU A 156 32.45 -0.52 -14.68
C LEU A 156 33.61 -0.28 -15.65
N SER A 157 34.48 0.69 -15.35
CA SER A 157 35.63 1.06 -16.17
C SER A 157 36.69 -0.07 -16.34
N ASP A 158 36.65 -1.08 -15.48
CA ASP A 158 37.52 -2.26 -15.53
C ASP A 158 36.86 -3.46 -16.22
N GLY A 159 35.69 -3.28 -16.84
CA GLY A 159 34.92 -4.30 -17.54
C GLY A 159 34.09 -5.23 -16.66
N ARG A 160 34.08 -5.04 -15.36
CA ARG A 160 33.16 -5.79 -14.47
C ARG A 160 31.74 -5.26 -14.60
N ILE A 161 30.76 -6.15 -14.43
CA ILE A 161 29.35 -5.79 -14.35
C ILE A 161 28.93 -5.78 -12.88
N MET A 162 28.31 -4.70 -12.46
CA MET A 162 27.63 -4.62 -11.17
C MET A 162 26.12 -4.51 -11.38
N VAL A 163 25.35 -4.86 -10.35
CA VAL A 163 23.94 -4.55 -10.26
C VAL A 163 23.81 -3.26 -9.47
N ALA A 164 23.45 -2.19 -10.16
CA ALA A 164 23.32 -0.85 -9.59
C ALA A 164 21.88 -0.56 -9.19
N TYR A 165 21.70 0.25 -8.17
CA TYR A 165 20.42 0.85 -7.80
C TYR A 165 20.38 2.33 -8.20
N GLY A 166 19.24 2.94 -8.17
CA GLY A 166 19.11 4.39 -8.45
C GLY A 166 20.02 5.20 -7.51
N GLY A 167 20.96 5.92 -8.06
CA GLY A 167 21.96 6.71 -7.32
C GLY A 167 23.38 6.16 -7.33
N ASP A 168 23.60 4.98 -7.84
CA ASP A 168 24.95 4.39 -8.02
C ASP A 168 25.68 4.93 -9.26
#